data_b32168be144f4953606193a7c4c34379
#
_entry.id   b32168be144f4953606193a7c4c34379
#
_cell.length_a   1.000
_cell.length_b   1.000
_cell.length_c   1.000
_cell.angle_alpha   90.00
_cell.angle_beta   90.00
_cell.angle_gamma   90.00
#
_symmetry.space_group_name_H-M   'P 1'
#
loop_
_entity.id
_entity.type
_entity.pdbx_description
1 polymer ?
#
loop_
_entity_poly.entity_id
_entity_poly.type
_entity_poly.pdbx_seq_one_letter_code
_entity_poly.pdbx_strand_id
1 'polypeptide(L)'
;MISSNKIGFPFFLFPVLVNDGEGNNKILPMYFTQYFEVSDKVKIKNFAYFSGFKSNRIKAIIGMNVLSKLNMLFLSTQNTLDIKSFDFKPQIPSSAIILQYKDRIRPKVTLRLDNVVIDDILIDTGFDDDLSIDEHYIEKLKSNHSCDSMIRTNNTLFDTQKVKEIIFSELYINERLYKNIHVVQLKKRLLGSKFLKRFDKVFWDSKNLTVYMWNENDEY
;
A
#
# COMPACT_ATOMS: atom_id res chain seq x y z
N MET A 1 10.11 19.97 -0.20
CA MET A 1 9.13 20.98 0.23
C MET A 1 7.98 20.93 -0.77
N ILE A 2 6.80 20.51 -0.38
CA ILE A 2 5.60 20.63 -1.21
C ILE A 2 5.23 22.10 -1.17
N SER A 3 5.47 22.82 -2.26
CA SER A 3 5.04 24.20 -2.42
C SER A 3 3.52 24.26 -2.23
N SER A 4 3.02 25.33 -1.64
CA SER A 4 1.63 25.58 -1.29
C SER A 4 0.64 24.98 -2.31
N ASN A 5 0.17 23.78 -2.01
CA ASN A 5 -0.80 23.09 -2.85
C ASN A 5 -2.08 23.92 -2.85
N LYS A 6 -2.48 24.40 -4.01
CA LYS A 6 -3.73 25.12 -4.16
C LYS A 6 -4.87 24.12 -4.17
N ILE A 7 -5.67 24.17 -3.13
CA ILE A 7 -6.94 23.45 -3.04
C ILE A 7 -8.03 24.43 -3.42
N GLY A 8 -8.91 24.05 -4.36
CA GLY A 8 -10.11 24.81 -4.66
C GLY A 8 -11.00 24.96 -3.41
N PHE A 9 -11.95 25.91 -3.45
CA PHE A 9 -12.82 26.17 -2.31
C PHE A 9 -13.49 24.89 -1.81
N PRO A 10 -13.35 24.50 -0.52
CA PRO A 10 -13.90 23.28 0.00
C PRO A 10 -15.40 23.44 0.32
N PHE A 11 -16.21 22.51 -0.13
CA PHE A 11 -17.59 22.37 0.25
C PHE A 11 -17.73 21.21 1.23
N PHE A 12 -18.32 21.45 2.40
CA PHE A 12 -18.69 20.38 3.30
C PHE A 12 -19.80 19.54 2.68
N LEU A 13 -19.62 18.22 2.69
CA LEU A 13 -20.63 17.29 2.19
C LEU A 13 -21.44 16.69 3.35
N PHE A 14 -20.83 15.77 4.08
CA PHE A 14 -21.45 15.07 5.21
C PHE A 14 -20.37 14.36 6.04
N PRO A 15 -20.67 14.00 7.30
CA PRO A 15 -19.78 13.16 8.07
C PRO A 15 -19.82 11.72 7.56
N VAL A 16 -18.66 11.06 7.53
CA VAL A 16 -18.52 9.67 7.11
C VAL A 16 -17.84 8.84 8.17
N LEU A 17 -18.21 7.57 8.23
CA LEU A 17 -17.55 6.60 9.06
C LEU A 17 -16.29 6.12 8.35
N VAL A 18 -15.13 6.43 8.93
CA VAL A 18 -13.81 6.01 8.42
C VAL A 18 -13.29 4.89 9.29
N ASN A 19 -12.91 3.79 8.66
CA ASN A 19 -12.31 2.64 9.31
C ASN A 19 -10.80 2.64 9.04
N ASP A 20 -9.98 2.44 10.07
CA ASP A 20 -8.51 2.45 9.98
C ASP A 20 -7.91 1.16 9.42
N GLY A 21 -8.74 0.28 8.94
CA GLY A 21 -8.24 -0.99 8.41
C GLY A 21 -8.23 -2.10 9.45
N GLU A 22 -8.19 -1.79 10.73
CA GLU A 22 -8.10 -2.76 11.82
C GLU A 22 -9.39 -2.89 12.64
N GLY A 23 -10.44 -2.18 12.21
CA GLY A 23 -11.76 -2.25 12.80
C GLY A 23 -12.13 -1.06 13.66
N ASN A 24 -11.19 -0.16 13.95
CA ASN A 24 -11.50 1.07 14.65
C ASN A 24 -12.22 2.04 13.72
N ASN A 25 -13.32 2.59 14.20
CA ASN A 25 -14.17 3.48 13.41
C ASN A 25 -14.16 4.88 13.99
N LYS A 26 -14.11 5.87 13.11
CA LYS A 26 -14.24 7.27 13.49
C LYS A 26 -15.08 8.03 12.49
N ILE A 27 -15.95 8.88 13.00
CA ILE A 27 -16.73 9.79 12.16
C ILE A 27 -15.87 11.02 11.87
N LEU A 28 -15.59 11.25 10.58
CA LEU A 28 -14.81 12.39 10.12
C LEU A 28 -15.63 13.23 9.13
N PRO A 29 -15.45 14.56 9.14
CA PRO A 29 -16.08 15.42 8.14
C PRO A 29 -15.45 15.17 6.76
N MET A 30 -16.29 14.96 5.75
CA MET A 30 -15.91 14.86 4.36
C MET A 30 -16.17 16.18 3.65
N TYR A 31 -15.20 16.58 2.86
CA TYR A 31 -15.24 17.79 2.03
C TYR A 31 -15.05 17.42 0.56
N PHE A 32 -15.63 18.23 -0.29
CA PHE A 32 -15.44 18.18 -1.72
C PHE A 32 -14.75 19.46 -2.18
N THR A 33 -13.89 19.34 -3.16
CA THR A 33 -13.30 20.48 -3.87
C THR A 33 -13.31 20.24 -5.38
N GLN A 34 -13.45 21.32 -6.13
CA GLN A 34 -13.44 21.21 -7.59
C GLN A 34 -12.09 20.76 -8.14
N TYR A 35 -11.01 21.07 -7.42
CA TYR A 35 -9.69 20.59 -7.81
C TYR A 35 -8.71 20.54 -6.63
N PHE A 36 -7.69 19.71 -6.82
CA PHE A 36 -6.52 19.62 -5.98
C PHE A 36 -5.28 19.62 -6.87
N GLU A 37 -4.36 20.55 -6.67
CA GLU A 37 -3.10 20.64 -7.41
C GLU A 37 -2.03 19.85 -6.66
N VAL A 38 -1.59 18.74 -7.25
CA VAL A 38 -0.50 17.91 -6.70
C VAL A 38 0.85 18.54 -7.05
N SER A 39 0.94 19.15 -8.24
CA SER A 39 2.09 19.92 -8.72
C SER A 39 1.61 20.91 -9.78
N ASP A 40 2.51 21.76 -10.27
CA ASP A 40 2.22 22.70 -11.36
C ASP A 40 1.69 22.03 -12.63
N LYS A 41 1.97 20.74 -12.80
CA LYS A 41 1.58 19.94 -13.98
C LYS A 41 0.43 18.97 -13.73
N VAL A 42 0.10 18.70 -12.47
CA VAL A 42 -0.90 17.67 -12.11
C VAL A 42 -2.00 18.29 -11.29
N LYS A 43 -3.18 18.39 -11.91
CA LYS A 43 -4.41 18.90 -11.30
C LYS A 43 -5.48 17.81 -11.34
N ILE A 44 -5.97 17.44 -10.15
CA ILE A 44 -7.04 16.45 -10.01
C ILE A 44 -8.35 17.18 -9.81
N LYS A 45 -9.30 16.90 -10.69
CA LYS A 45 -10.64 17.49 -10.62
C LYS A 45 -11.57 16.63 -9.77
N ASN A 46 -12.56 17.27 -9.17
CA ASN A 46 -13.63 16.60 -8.41
C ASN A 46 -13.08 15.71 -7.29
N PHE A 47 -12.42 16.33 -6.34
CA PHE A 47 -11.70 15.66 -5.27
C PHE A 47 -12.50 15.70 -3.95
N ALA A 48 -12.71 14.54 -3.33
CA ALA A 48 -13.26 14.45 -1.99
C ALA A 48 -12.17 14.02 -0.99
N TYR A 49 -12.16 14.61 0.19
CA TYR A 49 -11.19 14.33 1.23
C TYR A 49 -11.80 14.41 2.62
N PHE A 50 -11.16 13.77 3.59
CA PHE A 50 -11.52 13.87 4.99
C PHE A 50 -10.57 14.82 5.71
N SER A 51 -11.08 15.48 6.75
CA SER A 51 -10.25 16.28 7.65
C SER A 51 -10.40 15.79 9.09
N GLY A 52 -9.54 16.27 9.98
CA GLY A 52 -9.65 15.96 11.42
C GLY A 52 -8.78 14.81 11.90
N PHE A 53 -7.80 14.36 11.09
CA PHE A 53 -6.74 13.50 11.60
C PHE A 53 -5.87 14.28 12.58
N LYS A 54 -5.76 13.76 13.80
CA LYS A 54 -4.85 14.29 14.81
C LYS A 54 -3.61 13.41 14.84
N SER A 55 -2.65 13.71 13.98
CA SER A 55 -1.34 13.06 14.01
C SER A 55 -0.23 14.09 13.93
N ASN A 56 0.76 13.94 14.81
CA ASN A 56 1.96 14.78 14.77
C ASN A 56 2.91 14.40 13.62
N ARG A 57 2.78 13.20 13.08
CA ARG A 57 3.66 12.63 12.05
C ARG A 57 3.04 12.69 10.64
N ILE A 58 1.75 12.39 10.52
CA ILE A 58 1.05 12.34 9.25
C ILE A 58 0.32 13.67 9.04
N LYS A 59 0.71 14.41 8.01
CA LYS A 59 0.09 15.70 7.66
C LYS A 59 -1.09 15.55 6.70
N ALA A 60 -1.01 14.56 5.81
CA ALA A 60 -2.08 14.25 4.86
C ALA A 60 -1.97 12.79 4.40
N ILE A 61 -3.09 12.22 4.00
CA ILE A 61 -3.19 10.90 3.36
C ILE A 61 -3.82 11.11 2.00
N ILE A 62 -3.14 10.67 0.95
CA ILE A 62 -3.67 10.67 -0.41
C ILE A 62 -4.25 9.27 -0.67
N GLY A 63 -5.55 9.18 -0.78
CA GLY A 63 -6.24 7.91 -0.99
C GLY A 63 -6.30 7.48 -2.46
N MET A 64 -6.75 6.25 -2.69
CA MET A 64 -6.88 5.64 -4.01
C MET A 64 -7.88 6.36 -4.93
N ASN A 65 -8.81 7.15 -4.40
CA ASN A 65 -9.65 8.04 -5.21
C ASN A 65 -8.85 9.04 -6.06
N VAL A 66 -7.63 9.34 -5.65
CA VAL A 66 -6.65 10.15 -6.39
C VAL A 66 -5.65 9.27 -7.13
N LEU A 67 -5.01 8.37 -6.39
CA LEU A 67 -3.89 7.57 -6.90
C LEU A 67 -4.30 6.68 -8.06
N SER A 68 -5.55 6.18 -8.07
CA SER A 68 -6.09 5.38 -9.17
C SER A 68 -6.23 6.10 -10.52
N LYS A 69 -6.03 7.42 -10.54
CA LYS A 69 -6.08 8.26 -11.74
C LYS A 69 -4.69 8.65 -12.26
N LEU A 70 -3.64 8.14 -11.64
CA LEU A 70 -2.25 8.50 -11.91
C LEU A 70 -1.41 7.23 -12.04
N ASN A 71 -0.38 7.29 -12.88
CA ASN A 71 0.70 6.34 -12.81
C ASN A 71 1.76 6.86 -11.85
N MET A 72 2.36 5.95 -11.09
CA MET A 72 3.32 6.31 -10.04
C MET A 72 4.55 5.43 -10.16
N LEU A 73 5.73 6.06 -10.06
CA LEU A 73 6.99 5.35 -9.96
C LEU A 73 7.62 5.68 -8.60
N PHE A 74 7.65 4.69 -7.73
CA PHE A 74 8.34 4.79 -6.45
C PHE A 74 9.78 4.30 -6.61
N LEU A 75 10.73 5.14 -6.20
CA LEU A 75 12.16 4.88 -6.20
C LEU A 75 12.60 4.70 -4.75
N SER A 76 12.74 3.45 -4.30
CA SER A 76 13.00 3.11 -2.89
C SER A 76 14.34 3.65 -2.41
N THR A 77 15.38 3.54 -3.23
CA THR A 77 16.74 3.99 -2.90
C THR A 77 16.82 5.50 -2.66
N GLN A 78 15.96 6.28 -3.35
CA GLN A 78 15.88 7.73 -3.23
C GLN A 78 14.77 8.18 -2.29
N ASN A 79 13.93 7.25 -1.83
CA ASN A 79 12.72 7.53 -1.06
C ASN A 79 11.83 8.60 -1.73
N THR A 80 11.69 8.51 -3.05
CA THR A 80 10.92 9.45 -3.86
C THR A 80 9.76 8.76 -4.56
N LEU A 81 8.69 9.51 -4.75
CA LEU A 81 7.51 9.11 -5.52
C LEU A 81 7.32 10.07 -6.69
N ASP A 82 7.56 9.56 -7.88
CA ASP A 82 7.32 10.30 -9.12
C ASP A 82 5.89 10.04 -9.61
N ILE A 83 5.12 11.11 -9.74
CA ILE A 83 3.79 11.06 -10.32
C ILE A 83 3.93 11.25 -11.84
N LYS A 84 3.44 10.28 -12.58
CA LYS A 84 3.57 10.20 -14.02
C LYS A 84 2.22 10.37 -14.72
N SER A 85 2.27 10.76 -16.00
CA SER A 85 1.07 10.76 -16.84
C SER A 85 0.49 9.35 -16.97
N PHE A 86 -0.80 9.27 -17.26
CA PHE A 86 -1.51 7.99 -17.37
C PHE A 86 -1.00 7.10 -18.53
N ASP A 87 -0.30 7.68 -19.50
CA ASP A 87 0.28 6.97 -20.64
C ASP A 87 1.78 6.67 -20.48
N PHE A 88 2.38 7.12 -19.38
CA PHE A 88 3.78 6.84 -19.08
C PHE A 88 3.97 5.35 -18.79
N LYS A 89 4.98 4.76 -19.44
CA LYS A 89 5.48 3.41 -19.14
C LYS A 89 7.01 3.47 -19.05
N PRO A 90 7.61 3.07 -17.92
CA PRO A 90 9.05 2.89 -17.85
C PRO A 90 9.45 1.66 -18.66
N GLN A 91 10.74 1.54 -18.94
CA GLN A 91 11.30 0.25 -19.36
C GLN A 91 11.23 -0.71 -18.17
N ILE A 92 10.58 -1.85 -18.38
CA ILE A 92 10.35 -2.87 -17.34
C ILE A 92 11.17 -4.08 -17.74
N PRO A 93 12.10 -4.57 -16.88
CA PRO A 93 12.88 -5.76 -17.16
C PRO A 93 11.99 -7.01 -17.18
N SER A 94 12.40 -8.02 -17.93
CA SER A 94 11.68 -9.31 -18.02
C SER A 94 11.60 -10.04 -16.68
N SER A 95 12.55 -9.77 -15.79
CA SER A 95 12.62 -10.30 -14.44
C SER A 95 11.69 -9.61 -13.44
N ALA A 96 11.00 -8.51 -13.80
CA ALA A 96 10.13 -7.79 -12.91
C ALA A 96 9.01 -8.68 -12.37
N ILE A 97 8.67 -8.50 -11.08
CA ILE A 97 7.47 -9.10 -10.51
C ILE A 97 6.26 -8.30 -10.97
N ILE A 98 5.25 -9.00 -11.40
CA ILE A 98 4.02 -8.42 -11.92
C ILE A 98 2.85 -8.84 -11.01
N LEU A 99 2.19 -7.87 -10.40
CA LEU A 99 0.97 -8.08 -9.64
C LEU A 99 -0.20 -7.40 -10.34
N GLN A 100 -1.13 -8.19 -10.83
CA GLN A 100 -2.38 -7.67 -11.39
C GLN A 100 -3.43 -7.54 -10.29
N TYR A 101 -4.16 -6.44 -10.28
CA TYR A 101 -5.25 -6.22 -9.34
C TYR A 101 -6.57 -5.92 -10.06
N LYS A 102 -7.70 -6.22 -9.42
CA LYS A 102 -9.03 -6.18 -10.06
C LYS A 102 -9.80 -4.87 -9.83
N ASP A 103 -9.48 -4.14 -8.77
CA ASP A 103 -10.24 -2.96 -8.35
C ASP A 103 -9.31 -1.75 -8.22
N ARG A 104 -9.60 -0.68 -8.93
CA ARG A 104 -8.81 0.56 -8.91
C ARG A 104 -8.78 1.24 -7.54
N ILE A 105 -9.85 1.13 -6.79
CA ILE A 105 -9.98 1.80 -5.48
C ILE A 105 -9.45 0.92 -4.36
N ARG A 106 -9.54 -0.40 -4.53
CA ARG A 106 -9.03 -1.40 -3.59
C ARG A 106 -8.14 -2.38 -4.34
N PRO A 107 -6.86 -2.04 -4.55
CA PRO A 107 -5.95 -2.85 -5.34
C PRO A 107 -5.64 -4.18 -4.65
N LYS A 108 -6.49 -5.16 -4.90
CA LYS A 108 -6.39 -6.51 -4.35
C LYS A 108 -5.70 -7.44 -5.33
N VAL A 109 -4.72 -8.16 -4.83
CA VAL A 109 -3.92 -9.13 -5.57
C VAL A 109 -4.07 -10.52 -4.97
N THR A 110 -3.71 -11.53 -5.75
CA THR A 110 -3.48 -12.89 -5.28
C THR A 110 -1.99 -13.10 -5.13
N LEU A 111 -1.54 -13.63 -4.00
CA LEU A 111 -0.16 -14.06 -3.78
C LEU A 111 -0.12 -15.56 -3.54
N ARG A 112 0.93 -16.19 -4.03
CA ARG A 112 1.27 -17.57 -3.68
C ARG A 112 2.45 -17.54 -2.72
N LEU A 113 2.20 -17.98 -1.50
CA LEU A 113 3.20 -18.14 -0.46
C LEU A 113 3.54 -19.63 -0.37
N ASP A 114 4.68 -20.03 -0.89
CA ASP A 114 5.01 -21.46 -1.16
C ASP A 114 3.89 -22.18 -1.91
N ASN A 115 3.24 -23.13 -1.27
CA ASN A 115 2.12 -23.88 -1.83
C ASN A 115 0.75 -23.31 -1.43
N VAL A 116 0.72 -22.19 -0.70
CA VAL A 116 -0.51 -21.59 -0.20
C VAL A 116 -0.89 -20.39 -1.05
N VAL A 117 -2.03 -20.48 -1.72
CA VAL A 117 -2.60 -19.36 -2.50
C VAL A 117 -3.49 -18.55 -1.58
N ILE A 118 -3.27 -17.24 -1.55
CA ILE A 118 -4.02 -16.29 -0.75
C ILE A 118 -4.57 -15.21 -1.67
N ASP A 119 -5.89 -15.18 -1.76
CA ASP A 119 -6.61 -14.19 -2.56
C ASP A 119 -6.96 -12.95 -1.74
N ASP A 120 -7.34 -11.90 -2.46
CA ASP A 120 -7.86 -10.66 -1.89
C ASP A 120 -6.90 -9.92 -0.94
N ILE A 121 -5.61 -10.03 -1.17
CA ILE A 121 -4.60 -9.27 -0.43
C ILE A 121 -4.60 -7.83 -0.95
N LEU A 122 -4.97 -6.87 -0.09
CA LEU A 122 -4.96 -5.45 -0.42
C LEU A 122 -3.54 -4.90 -0.39
N ILE A 123 -3.09 -4.25 -1.45
CA ILE A 123 -1.84 -3.50 -1.40
C ILE A 123 -2.11 -2.20 -0.63
N ASP A 124 -1.47 -2.07 0.54
CA ASP A 124 -1.66 -0.93 1.45
C ASP A 124 -0.32 -0.31 1.82
N THR A 125 -0.01 0.82 1.19
CA THR A 125 1.23 1.57 1.47
C THR A 125 1.26 2.23 2.85
N GLY A 126 0.14 2.29 3.54
CA GLY A 126 0.03 2.75 4.93
C GLY A 126 0.33 1.65 5.95
N PHE A 127 0.43 0.39 5.53
CA PHE A 127 0.81 -0.73 6.38
C PHE A 127 2.34 -0.91 6.36
N ASP A 128 2.98 -0.80 7.54
CA ASP A 128 4.45 -0.68 7.66
C ASP A 128 5.21 -2.01 7.63
N ASP A 129 4.53 -3.15 7.54
CA ASP A 129 5.15 -4.47 7.48
C ASP A 129 5.21 -5.04 6.05
N ASP A 130 5.75 -6.27 5.92
CA ASP A 130 5.76 -6.95 4.64
C ASP A 130 4.36 -7.46 4.29
N LEU A 131 3.74 -8.19 5.22
CA LEU A 131 2.50 -8.91 4.95
C LEU A 131 1.62 -8.99 6.20
N SER A 132 0.31 -8.98 6.01
CA SER A 132 -0.66 -9.35 7.03
C SER A 132 -1.61 -10.40 6.48
N ILE A 133 -1.81 -11.49 7.23
CA ILE A 133 -2.71 -12.58 6.87
C ILE A 133 -3.38 -13.17 8.11
N ASP A 134 -4.45 -13.93 7.87
CA ASP A 134 -5.20 -14.66 8.91
C ASP A 134 -4.35 -15.75 9.57
N GLU A 135 -4.64 -16.05 10.81
CA GLU A 135 -4.02 -17.14 11.58
C GLU A 135 -4.00 -18.47 10.83
N HIS A 136 -5.10 -18.82 10.15
CA HIS A 136 -5.21 -20.04 9.38
C HIS A 136 -4.11 -20.21 8.32
N TYR A 137 -3.74 -19.15 7.62
CA TYR A 137 -2.64 -19.20 6.64
C TYR A 137 -1.28 -19.22 7.33
N ILE A 138 -1.13 -18.50 8.43
CA ILE A 138 0.11 -18.53 9.23
C ILE A 138 0.42 -19.94 9.70
N GLU A 139 -0.54 -20.66 10.25
CA GLU A 139 -0.31 -22.02 10.75
C GLU A 139 0.05 -22.99 9.61
N LYS A 140 -0.53 -22.81 8.42
CA LYS A 140 -0.11 -23.61 7.24
C LYS A 140 1.34 -23.34 6.83
N LEU A 141 1.79 -22.08 6.88
CA LEU A 141 3.16 -21.71 6.51
C LEU A 141 4.16 -22.21 7.57
N LYS A 142 3.82 -22.10 8.86
CA LYS A 142 4.69 -22.55 9.95
C LYS A 142 4.99 -24.03 9.91
N SER A 143 4.10 -24.84 9.38
CA SER A 143 4.34 -26.29 9.28
C SER A 143 5.55 -26.64 8.42
N ASN A 144 5.97 -25.73 7.53
CA ASN A 144 7.02 -25.97 6.53
C ASN A 144 8.24 -25.06 6.70
N HIS A 145 8.19 -24.06 7.61
CA HIS A 145 9.23 -23.05 7.72
C HIS A 145 9.65 -22.80 9.16
N SER A 146 10.96 -22.56 9.33
CA SER A 146 11.47 -21.98 10.56
C SER A 146 11.04 -20.53 10.69
N CYS A 147 10.45 -20.20 11.82
CA CYS A 147 10.01 -18.84 12.11
C CYS A 147 10.11 -18.50 13.59
N ASP A 148 10.37 -17.25 13.89
CA ASP A 148 10.25 -16.67 15.22
C ASP A 148 8.90 -15.97 15.37
N SER A 149 8.39 -15.88 16.60
CA SER A 149 7.16 -15.15 16.86
C SER A 149 7.31 -14.26 18.08
N MET A 150 6.78 -13.04 17.98
CA MET A 150 6.75 -12.09 19.08
C MET A 150 5.44 -11.33 19.13
N ILE A 151 5.13 -10.78 20.30
CA ILE A 151 4.02 -9.83 20.46
C ILE A 151 4.62 -8.43 20.44
N ARG A 152 4.14 -7.57 19.57
CA ARG A 152 4.53 -6.17 19.51
C ARG A 152 3.35 -5.23 19.50
N THR A 153 3.64 -3.98 19.74
CA THR A 153 2.66 -2.90 19.64
C THR A 153 2.60 -2.40 18.19
N ASN A 154 1.40 -2.37 17.63
CA ASN A 154 1.13 -1.80 16.32
C ASN A 154 0.33 -0.50 16.47
N ASN A 155 0.77 0.57 15.82
CA ASN A 155 0.08 1.85 15.81
C ASN A 155 -0.81 1.92 14.58
N THR A 156 -2.11 2.04 14.80
CA THR A 156 -3.09 2.28 13.75
C THR A 156 -3.32 3.79 13.56
N LEU A 157 -4.20 4.14 12.64
CA LEU A 157 -4.57 5.53 12.41
C LEU A 157 -5.26 6.17 13.63
N PHE A 158 -5.98 5.38 14.42
CA PHE A 158 -6.83 5.85 15.50
C PHE A 158 -6.45 5.32 16.88
N ASP A 159 -5.70 4.21 16.94
CA ASP A 159 -5.40 3.51 18.17
C ASP A 159 -4.08 2.76 18.11
N THR A 160 -3.75 2.08 19.20
CA THR A 160 -2.56 1.26 19.36
C THR A 160 -2.99 -0.11 19.88
N GLN A 161 -2.63 -1.17 19.17
CA GLN A 161 -2.99 -2.53 19.55
C GLN A 161 -1.78 -3.46 19.62
N LYS A 162 -1.93 -4.53 20.42
CA LYS A 162 -0.96 -5.62 20.46
C LYS A 162 -1.27 -6.59 19.32
N VAL A 163 -0.28 -6.92 18.53
CA VAL A 163 -0.37 -7.87 17.42
C VAL A 163 0.69 -8.94 17.56
N LYS A 164 0.41 -10.12 17.04
CA LYS A 164 1.40 -11.18 16.91
C LYS A 164 2.11 -11.02 15.57
N GLU A 165 3.42 -10.89 15.64
CA GLU A 165 4.31 -10.85 14.48
C GLU A 165 5.04 -12.17 14.36
N ILE A 166 5.15 -12.68 13.15
CA ILE A 166 5.89 -13.88 12.79
C ILE A 166 6.95 -13.49 11.77
N ILE A 167 8.19 -13.88 12.04
CA ILE A 167 9.31 -13.61 11.14
C ILE A 167 9.72 -14.95 10.53
N PHE A 168 9.44 -15.11 9.24
CA PHE A 168 9.91 -16.26 8.49
C PHE A 168 11.34 -15.98 8.02
N SER A 169 12.28 -16.85 8.38
CA SER A 169 13.68 -16.73 7.94
C SER A 169 13.78 -16.76 6.42
N GLU A 170 12.99 -17.62 5.78
CA GLU A 170 12.86 -17.75 4.34
C GLU A 170 11.40 -18.04 3.97
N LEU A 171 10.91 -17.43 2.90
CA LEU A 171 9.56 -17.64 2.38
C LEU A 171 9.54 -17.41 0.86
N TYR A 172 8.96 -18.34 0.11
CA TYR A 172 8.72 -18.11 -1.32
C TYR A 172 7.44 -17.29 -1.50
N ILE A 173 7.54 -16.19 -2.24
CA ILE A 173 6.39 -15.36 -2.63
C ILE A 173 6.39 -15.29 -4.15
N ASN A 174 5.35 -15.82 -4.80
CA ASN A 174 5.25 -15.93 -6.26
C ASN A 174 6.53 -16.51 -6.88
N GLU A 175 6.98 -17.65 -6.34
CA GLU A 175 8.15 -18.43 -6.82
C GLU A 175 9.52 -17.79 -6.57
N ARG A 176 9.58 -16.62 -5.92
CA ARG A 176 10.84 -15.99 -5.51
C ARG A 176 11.07 -16.15 -4.02
N LEU A 177 12.31 -16.51 -3.66
CA LEU A 177 12.72 -16.64 -2.27
C LEU A 177 13.00 -15.26 -1.65
N TYR A 178 12.38 -14.99 -0.53
CA TYR A 178 12.64 -13.81 0.29
C TYR A 178 13.10 -14.22 1.68
N LYS A 179 14.01 -13.43 2.25
CA LYS A 179 14.52 -13.64 3.61
C LYS A 179 13.92 -12.63 4.59
N ASN A 180 13.79 -13.06 5.84
CA ASN A 180 13.31 -12.23 6.95
C ASN A 180 11.99 -11.53 6.60
N ILE A 181 10.98 -12.32 6.24
CA ILE A 181 9.63 -11.81 5.93
C ILE A 181 8.84 -11.63 7.22
N HIS A 182 8.42 -10.42 7.47
CA HIS A 182 7.61 -10.04 8.62
C HIS A 182 6.13 -10.17 8.29
N VAL A 183 5.47 -11.09 8.96
CA VAL A 183 4.05 -11.37 8.79
C VAL A 183 3.30 -11.03 10.06
N VAL A 184 2.32 -10.16 9.99
CA VAL A 184 1.47 -9.80 11.12
C VAL A 184 0.17 -10.58 11.06
N GLN A 185 -0.21 -11.17 12.19
CA GLN A 185 -1.48 -11.87 12.30
C GLN A 185 -2.62 -10.87 12.46
N LEU A 186 -3.37 -10.64 11.38
CA LEU A 186 -4.57 -9.80 11.36
C LEU A 186 -5.67 -10.49 10.55
N LYS A 187 -6.92 -10.10 10.78
CA LYS A 187 -8.05 -10.54 9.95
C LYS A 187 -8.02 -9.96 8.54
N LYS A 188 -7.37 -8.83 8.35
CA LYS A 188 -7.19 -8.20 7.04
C LYS A 188 -5.92 -8.69 6.39
N ARG A 189 -6.01 -8.98 5.10
CA ARG A 189 -4.89 -9.42 4.27
C ARG A 189 -4.32 -8.21 3.58
N LEU A 190 -3.09 -7.85 3.94
CA LEU A 190 -2.41 -6.65 3.45
C LEU A 190 -1.03 -7.02 2.91
N LEU A 191 -0.64 -6.38 1.81
CA LEU A 191 0.73 -6.32 1.32
C LEU A 191 1.24 -4.90 1.58
N GLY A 192 2.24 -4.77 2.44
CA GLY A 192 2.63 -3.49 3.00
C GLY A 192 3.81 -2.82 2.35
N SER A 193 4.11 -1.63 2.85
CA SER A 193 5.17 -0.77 2.36
C SER A 193 6.56 -1.38 2.54
N LYS A 194 6.79 -2.18 3.59
CA LYS A 194 8.07 -2.86 3.83
C LYS A 194 8.38 -3.85 2.72
N PHE A 195 7.38 -4.62 2.24
CA PHE A 195 7.56 -5.51 1.11
C PHE A 195 7.88 -4.74 -0.18
N LEU A 196 7.13 -3.67 -0.46
CA LEU A 196 7.37 -2.85 -1.65
C LEU A 196 8.78 -2.23 -1.66
N LYS A 197 9.29 -1.83 -0.50
CA LYS A 197 10.64 -1.26 -0.34
C LYS A 197 11.78 -2.26 -0.52
N ARG A 198 11.50 -3.55 -0.69
CA ARG A 198 12.51 -4.56 -1.06
C ARG A 198 12.96 -4.43 -2.50
N PHE A 199 12.27 -3.63 -3.30
CA PHE A 199 12.57 -3.37 -4.69
C PHE A 199 13.06 -1.93 -4.86
N ASP A 200 14.04 -1.73 -5.73
CA ASP A 200 14.55 -0.38 -6.02
C ASP A 200 13.50 0.47 -6.72
N LYS A 201 12.68 -0.17 -7.55
CA LYS A 201 11.63 0.49 -8.33
C LYS A 201 10.31 -0.26 -8.23
N VAL A 202 9.24 0.50 -7.94
CA VAL A 202 7.86 0.02 -7.96
C VAL A 202 7.05 0.93 -8.86
N PHE A 203 6.61 0.40 -10.00
CA PHE A 203 5.76 1.14 -10.93
C PHE A 203 4.31 0.70 -10.81
N TRP A 204 3.47 1.66 -10.46
CA TRP A 204 2.03 1.48 -10.35
C TRP A 204 1.36 1.96 -11.63
N ASP A 205 0.99 1.03 -12.50
CA ASP A 205 0.26 1.28 -13.74
C ASP A 205 -1.25 1.22 -13.45
N SER A 206 -1.81 2.34 -13.04
CA SER A 206 -3.24 2.43 -12.72
C SER A 206 -4.13 2.27 -13.96
N LYS A 207 -3.60 2.52 -15.16
CA LYS A 207 -4.31 2.32 -16.43
C LYS A 207 -4.57 0.83 -16.67
N ASN A 208 -3.56 0.00 -16.47
CA ASN A 208 -3.61 -1.43 -16.75
C ASN A 208 -3.86 -2.27 -15.49
N LEU A 209 -4.12 -1.66 -14.33
CA LEU A 209 -4.39 -2.35 -13.07
C LEU A 209 -3.23 -3.29 -12.67
N THR A 210 -2.00 -2.81 -12.79
CA THR A 210 -0.82 -3.64 -12.59
C THR A 210 0.23 -2.90 -11.76
N VAL A 211 0.89 -3.61 -10.87
CA VAL A 211 2.07 -3.14 -10.17
C VAL A 211 3.27 -3.96 -10.63
N TYR A 212 4.32 -3.29 -11.06
CA TYR A 212 5.60 -3.87 -11.44
C TYR A 212 6.64 -3.54 -10.38
N MET A 213 7.45 -4.51 -9.99
CA MET A 213 8.49 -4.36 -8.98
C MET A 213 9.79 -5.00 -9.45
N TRP A 214 10.91 -4.26 -9.41
CA TRP A 214 12.21 -4.77 -9.85
C TRP A 214 13.37 -4.05 -9.17
N ASN A 215 14.57 -4.61 -9.27
CA ASN A 215 15.79 -4.01 -8.80
C ASN A 215 16.61 -3.44 -9.96
N GLU A 216 17.48 -2.48 -9.70
CA GLU A 216 18.29 -1.83 -10.75
C GLU A 216 19.23 -2.78 -11.48
N ASN A 217 19.67 -3.82 -10.79
CA ASN A 217 20.55 -4.86 -11.36
C ASN A 217 19.78 -5.95 -12.12
N ASP A 218 18.46 -5.86 -12.19
CA ASP A 218 17.67 -6.80 -13.00
C ASP A 218 17.93 -6.53 -14.49
N GLU A 219 18.13 -7.57 -15.28
CA GLU A 219 18.38 -7.46 -16.72
C GLU A 219 17.11 -7.05 -17.48
N TYR A 220 17.28 -6.20 -18.49
CA TYR A 220 16.22 -5.71 -19.36
C TYR A 220 16.00 -6.59 -20.58
#